data_11f2b1a8abd8e8093a80f8ab0ae8fcb1
#
_entry.id   11f2b1a8abd8e8093a80f8ab0ae8fcb1
#
_cell.length_a   1.000
_cell.length_b   1.000
_cell.length_c   1.000
_cell.angle_alpha   90.00
_cell.angle_beta   90.00
_cell.angle_gamma   90.00
#
_symmetry.space_group_name_H-M   'P 1'
#
loop_
_entity.id
_entity.type
_entity.pdbx_description
1 polymer ?
#
loop_
_entity_poly.entity_id
_entity_poly.type
_entity_poly.pdbx_seq_one_letter_code
_entity_poly.pdbx_strand_id
1 'polypeptide(L)'
;MPYLPTYDSRDPRYKTPYGAVASGTQVQFTLRPPRAESYSHASLTARFEGRHDETVIMKMPWQGHELGQDLFSAELDTSGYVGLIWYSFRLETLSGRTQDLGPYQLTVYDGEEDIPTWFGEGTTYQIFPDRFCRSRVPDPEGMVGGRWVHQSWEEFPEYRPNDRGEVRNRDFFGGDFQGVLEKLDYLQSLGVETLYFNPIFEAAENHRYGTADYSRVDPMLGTNEDFTRLCDEAHRRGMRVMLDGVFNHTGYVSRYFNGDGFYPEAGAYQSQESPYRSWFNFTQWPQKYDSWWGIYSLPAVNENDPGYRDFIFGGEDSVVRRWLRAGADGWRLDVADELPDDFVAGIHAAARAEKPDAVIIGEVWEDGSTKVAYGVRRKHILGGHCDGLMNYPLRSAILSFFQGGGGEAFVKGMETIRENYPPFAFYSAMNSLDTHDTPRLLTLLGAGGEYRDQTKEWRASFTLSSRQLNKGRALLKAAALLLFCFPGSPTVYYGDEVGMQGFEDPFNRQTFPWGYEDRELLEWYRALGRLRSRHPALRKGSIRYLLGKGPLLVFLRETGDEQLLCAFNAGGEEHAFSFDEGKLFPLIGRPQFSQMDGLYTIALPPRSGAVFSIKSV
;
A
#
# COMPACT_ATOMS: atom_id res chain seq x y z
N MET A 1 13.84 -13.33 -37.75
CA MET A 1 12.62 -12.71 -37.17
C MET A 1 12.67 -12.96 -35.68
N PRO A 2 12.29 -12.01 -34.82
CA PRO A 2 12.18 -12.27 -33.41
C PRO A 2 11.15 -13.41 -33.21
N TYR A 3 11.44 -14.30 -32.27
CA TYR A 3 10.53 -15.40 -31.90
C TYR A 3 9.28 -14.77 -31.29
N LEU A 4 8.13 -14.93 -31.94
CA LEU A 4 6.84 -14.51 -31.39
C LEU A 4 6.29 -15.64 -30.52
N PRO A 5 5.86 -15.38 -29.28
CA PRO A 5 5.31 -16.42 -28.42
C PRO A 5 4.01 -16.99 -28.98
N THR A 6 3.65 -18.20 -28.56
CA THR A 6 2.35 -18.82 -28.87
C THR A 6 1.20 -18.11 -28.14
N TYR A 7 1.49 -17.59 -26.95
CA TYR A 7 0.54 -16.82 -26.13
C TYR A 7 1.30 -15.87 -25.17
N ASP A 8 0.77 -14.66 -25.03
CA ASP A 8 1.21 -13.67 -24.07
C ASP A 8 -0.03 -12.91 -23.54
N SER A 9 -0.40 -13.11 -22.28
CA SER A 9 -1.58 -12.49 -21.65
C SER A 9 -1.52 -10.96 -21.55
N ARG A 10 -0.33 -10.38 -21.74
CA ARG A 10 -0.07 -8.94 -21.63
C ARG A 10 -0.09 -8.21 -22.96
N ASP A 11 -0.13 -8.94 -24.05
CA ASP A 11 -0.20 -8.36 -25.39
C ASP A 11 -1.65 -8.44 -25.94
N PRO A 12 -2.26 -7.32 -26.32
CA PRO A 12 -3.65 -7.28 -26.79
C PRO A 12 -3.92 -8.11 -28.06
N ARG A 13 -2.86 -8.53 -28.77
CA ARG A 13 -2.98 -9.50 -29.87
C ARG A 13 -3.39 -10.90 -29.42
N TYR A 14 -3.21 -11.23 -28.15
CA TYR A 14 -3.49 -12.55 -27.58
C TYR A 14 -4.64 -12.52 -26.58
N LYS A 15 -4.80 -11.42 -25.83
CA LYS A 15 -5.89 -11.25 -24.86
C LYS A 15 -6.44 -9.83 -24.88
N THR A 16 -7.74 -9.68 -25.11
CA THR A 16 -8.43 -8.39 -25.10
C THR A 16 -9.75 -8.53 -24.33
N PRO A 17 -10.03 -7.64 -23.35
CA PRO A 17 -9.18 -6.58 -22.82
C PRO A 17 -7.95 -7.07 -22.04
N TYR A 18 -6.99 -6.16 -21.83
CA TYR A 18 -5.84 -6.39 -20.98
C TYR A 18 -6.25 -6.46 -19.49
N GLY A 19 -5.56 -7.29 -18.71
CA GLY A 19 -5.62 -7.29 -17.25
C GLY A 19 -6.91 -7.85 -16.67
N ALA A 20 -7.27 -7.38 -15.47
CA ALA A 20 -8.53 -7.66 -14.81
C ALA A 20 -9.70 -7.00 -15.56
N VAL A 21 -10.88 -7.61 -15.51
CA VAL A 21 -12.06 -7.15 -16.24
C VAL A 21 -13.27 -7.02 -15.32
N ALA A 22 -14.17 -6.09 -15.65
CA ALA A 22 -15.46 -6.01 -14.97
C ALA A 22 -16.35 -7.22 -15.33
N SER A 23 -17.20 -7.65 -14.40
CA SER A 23 -18.25 -8.64 -14.67
C SER A 23 -19.11 -8.23 -15.88
N GLY A 24 -19.46 -9.17 -16.74
CA GLY A 24 -20.17 -8.91 -17.99
C GLY A 24 -19.27 -8.60 -19.19
N THR A 25 -17.95 -8.60 -19.01
CA THR A 25 -17.01 -8.40 -20.11
C THR A 25 -16.86 -9.68 -20.94
N GLN A 26 -16.91 -9.54 -22.28
CA GLN A 26 -16.48 -10.58 -23.20
C GLN A 26 -14.96 -10.51 -23.37
N VAL A 27 -14.25 -11.58 -22.99
CA VAL A 27 -12.79 -11.62 -23.08
C VAL A 27 -12.38 -12.49 -24.25
N GLN A 28 -11.73 -11.89 -25.25
CA GLN A 28 -11.22 -12.59 -26.42
C GLN A 28 -9.81 -13.13 -26.13
N PHE A 29 -9.62 -14.41 -26.39
CA PHE A 29 -8.33 -15.09 -26.35
C PHE A 29 -7.93 -15.54 -27.75
N THR A 30 -6.67 -15.31 -28.13
CA THR A 30 -6.11 -15.73 -29.42
C THR A 30 -4.76 -16.42 -29.19
N LEU A 31 -4.68 -17.67 -29.59
CA LEU A 31 -3.41 -18.40 -29.67
C LEU A 31 -2.77 -18.16 -31.04
N ARG A 32 -1.45 -18.01 -31.05
CA ARG A 32 -0.65 -17.73 -32.26
C ARG A 32 0.53 -18.72 -32.38
N PRO A 33 0.28 -20.05 -32.51
CA PRO A 33 1.34 -21.00 -32.65
C PRO A 33 2.05 -20.87 -34.00
N PRO A 34 3.33 -21.23 -34.12
CA PRO A 34 4.04 -21.29 -35.40
C PRO A 34 3.32 -22.27 -36.36
N ARG A 35 3.06 -21.83 -37.58
CA ARG A 35 2.37 -22.65 -38.60
C ARG A 35 3.11 -23.95 -38.92
N ALA A 36 4.44 -23.92 -38.81
CA ALA A 36 5.29 -25.12 -39.03
C ALA A 36 4.99 -26.25 -38.04
N GLU A 37 4.39 -25.97 -36.89
CA GLU A 37 4.00 -26.97 -35.88
C GLU A 37 2.74 -27.75 -36.27
N SER A 38 1.95 -27.25 -37.24
CA SER A 38 0.78 -27.90 -37.85
C SER A 38 -0.29 -28.31 -36.83
N TYR A 39 -0.62 -27.45 -35.87
CA TYR A 39 -1.73 -27.67 -34.95
C TYR A 39 -3.05 -27.63 -35.71
N SER A 40 -3.93 -28.60 -35.43
CA SER A 40 -5.27 -28.73 -36.05
C SER A 40 -6.40 -28.40 -35.10
N HIS A 41 -6.15 -28.49 -33.80
CA HIS A 41 -7.16 -28.23 -32.75
C HIS A 41 -6.54 -27.34 -31.66
N ALA A 42 -7.38 -26.45 -31.15
CA ALA A 42 -7.08 -25.65 -29.97
C ALA A 42 -8.30 -25.60 -29.06
N SER A 43 -8.09 -25.60 -27.76
CA SER A 43 -9.13 -25.41 -26.75
C SER A 43 -8.67 -24.50 -25.62
N LEU A 44 -9.62 -23.74 -25.07
CA LEU A 44 -9.52 -22.96 -23.84
C LEU A 44 -10.25 -23.71 -22.74
N THR A 45 -9.61 -23.89 -21.61
CA THR A 45 -10.21 -24.39 -20.37
C THR A 45 -10.24 -23.24 -19.37
N ALA A 46 -11.42 -22.87 -18.85
CA ALA A 46 -11.61 -21.84 -17.84
C ALA A 46 -12.29 -22.45 -16.60
N ARG A 47 -11.65 -22.33 -15.43
CA ARG A 47 -12.15 -22.78 -14.13
C ARG A 47 -12.51 -21.58 -13.27
N PHE A 48 -13.78 -21.49 -12.87
CA PHE A 48 -14.34 -20.41 -12.06
C PHE A 48 -14.18 -20.76 -10.58
N GLU A 49 -13.29 -20.08 -9.87
CA GLU A 49 -13.04 -20.33 -8.44
C GLU A 49 -14.27 -19.95 -7.59
N GLY A 50 -14.68 -20.83 -6.66
CA GLY A 50 -15.84 -20.58 -5.77
C GLY A 50 -17.22 -20.88 -6.38
N ARG A 51 -17.33 -21.11 -7.69
CA ARG A 51 -18.58 -21.54 -8.37
C ARG A 51 -18.62 -23.06 -8.49
N HIS A 52 -18.55 -23.77 -7.37
CA HIS A 52 -18.37 -25.22 -7.32
C HIS A 52 -17.25 -25.74 -8.25
N ASP A 53 -16.20 -24.92 -8.44
CA ASP A 53 -15.10 -25.14 -9.40
C ASP A 53 -15.59 -25.45 -10.82
N GLU A 54 -16.66 -24.78 -11.24
CA GLU A 54 -17.20 -24.91 -12.60
C GLU A 54 -16.09 -24.76 -13.63
N THR A 55 -15.96 -25.76 -14.49
CA THR A 55 -14.95 -25.77 -15.55
C THR A 55 -15.64 -25.78 -16.90
N VAL A 56 -15.36 -24.76 -17.69
CA VAL A 56 -15.83 -24.62 -19.06
C VAL A 56 -14.69 -24.95 -20.02
N ILE A 57 -14.94 -25.82 -20.98
CA ILE A 57 -14.01 -26.15 -22.06
C ILE A 57 -14.61 -25.66 -23.38
N MET A 58 -13.90 -24.76 -24.04
CA MET A 58 -14.34 -24.17 -25.29
C MET A 58 -13.36 -24.51 -26.42
N LYS A 59 -13.90 -24.88 -27.57
CA LYS A 59 -13.10 -24.99 -28.80
C LYS A 59 -12.68 -23.60 -29.25
N MET A 60 -11.45 -23.48 -29.72
CA MET A 60 -10.91 -22.29 -30.36
C MET A 60 -10.83 -22.57 -31.88
N PRO A 61 -11.78 -22.08 -32.68
CA PRO A 61 -11.74 -22.30 -34.12
C PRO A 61 -10.54 -21.58 -34.74
N TRP A 62 -9.99 -22.17 -35.80
CA TRP A 62 -8.97 -21.55 -36.63
C TRP A 62 -9.56 -20.35 -37.40
N GLN A 63 -8.89 -19.19 -37.30
CA GLN A 63 -9.33 -17.92 -37.89
C GLN A 63 -8.51 -17.51 -39.11
N GLY A 64 -7.43 -18.22 -39.40
CA GLY A 64 -6.50 -17.83 -40.46
C GLY A 64 -5.06 -17.90 -40.00
N HIS A 65 -4.19 -17.22 -40.74
CA HIS A 65 -2.77 -17.14 -40.39
C HIS A 65 -2.20 -15.75 -40.71
N GLU A 66 -1.20 -15.36 -39.92
CA GLU A 66 -0.52 -14.07 -40.07
C GLU A 66 0.94 -14.24 -39.66
N LEU A 67 1.89 -13.64 -40.41
CA LEU A 67 3.32 -13.62 -40.10
C LEU A 67 3.93 -14.99 -39.77
N GLY A 68 3.43 -16.07 -40.44
CA GLY A 68 3.91 -17.44 -40.21
C GLY A 68 3.35 -18.13 -38.98
N GLN A 69 2.32 -17.56 -38.34
CA GLN A 69 1.58 -18.12 -37.21
C GLN A 69 0.14 -18.44 -37.62
N ASP A 70 -0.40 -19.56 -37.14
CA ASP A 70 -1.84 -19.85 -37.22
C ASP A 70 -2.56 -19.12 -36.09
N LEU A 71 -3.83 -18.74 -36.29
CA LEU A 71 -4.65 -18.01 -35.34
C LEU A 71 -5.82 -18.89 -34.89
N PHE A 72 -5.93 -19.11 -33.59
CA PHE A 72 -7.07 -19.80 -32.95
C PHE A 72 -7.68 -18.88 -31.92
N SER A 73 -8.98 -18.59 -31.97
CA SER A 73 -9.61 -17.64 -31.06
C SER A 73 -10.89 -18.20 -30.42
N ALA A 74 -11.16 -17.77 -29.20
CA ALA A 74 -12.41 -17.97 -28.47
C ALA A 74 -12.72 -16.77 -27.60
N GLU A 75 -14.01 -16.58 -27.29
CA GLU A 75 -14.50 -15.55 -26.38
C GLU A 75 -15.04 -16.20 -25.11
N LEU A 76 -14.68 -15.67 -23.94
CA LEU A 76 -15.17 -16.06 -22.63
C LEU A 76 -16.09 -14.97 -22.08
N ASP A 77 -17.33 -15.33 -21.79
CA ASP A 77 -18.29 -14.47 -21.12
C ASP A 77 -18.09 -14.50 -19.61
N THR A 78 -17.91 -13.34 -18.98
CA THR A 78 -17.75 -13.19 -17.53
C THR A 78 -19.03 -12.75 -16.82
N SER A 79 -20.18 -12.70 -17.52
CA SER A 79 -21.45 -12.23 -16.98
C SER A 79 -21.89 -12.98 -15.72
N GLY A 80 -22.30 -12.21 -14.71
CA GLY A 80 -22.78 -12.75 -13.43
C GLY A 80 -21.72 -13.48 -12.60
N TYR A 81 -20.43 -13.21 -12.84
CA TYR A 81 -19.34 -13.75 -12.05
C TYR A 81 -18.44 -12.60 -11.53
N VAL A 82 -18.02 -12.71 -10.26
CA VAL A 82 -16.99 -11.89 -9.62
C VAL A 82 -16.07 -12.83 -8.85
N GLY A 83 -14.78 -12.79 -9.14
CA GLY A 83 -13.79 -13.69 -8.55
C GLY A 83 -12.63 -14.00 -9.49
N LEU A 84 -11.94 -15.11 -9.26
CA LEU A 84 -10.82 -15.54 -10.10
C LEU A 84 -11.22 -16.63 -11.08
N ILE A 85 -10.84 -16.46 -12.34
CA ILE A 85 -10.90 -17.49 -13.37
C ILE A 85 -9.47 -17.93 -13.66
N TRP A 86 -9.21 -19.23 -13.50
CA TRP A 86 -7.95 -19.85 -13.90
C TRP A 86 -8.13 -20.45 -15.28
N TYR A 87 -7.39 -19.95 -16.27
CA TYR A 87 -7.52 -20.41 -17.64
C TYR A 87 -6.23 -21.00 -18.18
N SER A 88 -6.39 -21.99 -19.07
CA SER A 88 -5.30 -22.70 -19.75
C SER A 88 -5.70 -23.06 -21.17
N PHE A 89 -4.71 -23.37 -21.99
CA PHE A 89 -4.95 -23.76 -23.37
C PHE A 89 -4.33 -25.10 -23.66
N ARG A 90 -4.96 -25.83 -24.59
CA ARG A 90 -4.40 -27.03 -25.19
C ARG A 90 -4.41 -26.91 -26.71
N LEU A 91 -3.27 -27.13 -27.31
CA LEU A 91 -3.07 -27.25 -28.76
C LEU A 91 -2.80 -28.72 -29.09
N GLU A 92 -3.37 -29.22 -30.20
CA GLU A 92 -3.22 -30.63 -30.65
C GLU A 92 -2.99 -30.67 -32.15
N THR A 93 -2.03 -31.51 -32.61
CA THR A 93 -1.79 -31.84 -34.02
C THR A 93 -2.64 -33.01 -34.45
N LEU A 94 -2.81 -33.22 -35.75
CA LEU A 94 -3.47 -34.40 -36.31
C LEU A 94 -2.83 -35.74 -35.91
N SER A 95 -1.53 -35.71 -35.57
CA SER A 95 -0.80 -36.89 -35.09
C SER A 95 -0.99 -37.16 -33.58
N GLY A 96 -1.77 -36.35 -32.87
CA GLY A 96 -2.04 -36.48 -31.45
C GLY A 96 -0.97 -35.88 -30.53
N ARG A 97 0.03 -35.13 -31.06
CA ARG A 97 0.95 -34.36 -30.21
C ARG A 97 0.22 -33.18 -29.59
N THR A 98 0.38 -32.97 -28.30
CA THR A 98 -0.28 -31.91 -27.55
C THR A 98 0.75 -30.91 -26.97
N GLN A 99 0.33 -29.65 -26.79
CA GLN A 99 1.02 -28.62 -26.03
C GLN A 99 0.01 -27.93 -25.11
N ASP A 100 0.32 -27.91 -23.82
CA ASP A 100 -0.46 -27.20 -22.80
C ASP A 100 0.23 -25.89 -22.42
N LEU A 101 -0.57 -24.82 -22.23
CA LEU A 101 -0.12 -23.49 -21.81
C LEU A 101 -0.94 -23.01 -20.61
N GLY A 102 -0.30 -22.40 -19.62
CA GLY A 102 -0.94 -21.92 -18.38
C GLY A 102 -0.69 -22.83 -17.17
N PRO A 103 -1.45 -22.73 -16.08
CA PRO A 103 -2.62 -21.85 -15.94
C PRO A 103 -2.23 -20.37 -15.84
N TYR A 104 -3.15 -19.52 -16.29
CA TYR A 104 -3.11 -18.07 -16.18
C TYR A 104 -4.27 -17.59 -15.29
N GLN A 105 -4.10 -16.40 -14.67
CA GLN A 105 -5.13 -15.74 -13.87
C GLN A 105 -5.92 -14.73 -14.70
N LEU A 106 -7.23 -14.70 -14.52
CA LEU A 106 -8.10 -13.61 -14.91
C LEU A 106 -8.92 -13.20 -13.68
N THR A 107 -8.71 -11.97 -13.22
CA THR A 107 -9.53 -11.38 -12.15
C THR A 107 -10.75 -10.72 -12.76
N VAL A 108 -11.94 -11.11 -12.27
CA VAL A 108 -13.22 -10.49 -12.64
C VAL A 108 -13.74 -9.75 -11.41
N TYR A 109 -13.95 -8.44 -11.53
CA TYR A 109 -14.40 -7.58 -10.45
C TYR A 109 -15.81 -7.02 -10.70
N ASP A 110 -16.44 -6.53 -9.62
CA ASP A 110 -17.69 -5.78 -9.73
C ASP A 110 -17.40 -4.40 -10.30
N GLY A 111 -17.93 -4.09 -11.45
CA GLY A 111 -17.71 -2.84 -12.17
C GLY A 111 -18.83 -1.81 -12.02
N GLU A 112 -19.81 -2.05 -11.15
CA GLU A 112 -20.98 -1.19 -11.00
C GLU A 112 -20.70 0.05 -10.15
N GLU A 113 -19.64 0.04 -9.32
CA GLU A 113 -19.32 1.13 -8.40
C GLU A 113 -18.35 2.15 -9.00
N ASP A 114 -18.66 3.44 -8.81
CA ASP A 114 -17.74 4.54 -9.13
C ASP A 114 -16.73 4.75 -7.98
N ILE A 115 -15.49 4.33 -8.21
CA ILE A 115 -14.42 4.38 -7.22
C ILE A 115 -13.72 5.74 -7.26
N PRO A 116 -13.60 6.47 -6.12
CA PRO A 116 -12.89 7.75 -6.07
C PRO A 116 -11.42 7.63 -6.41
N THR A 117 -10.94 8.46 -7.31
CA THR A 117 -9.53 8.44 -7.79
C THR A 117 -8.59 9.34 -6.98
N TRP A 118 -9.13 10.24 -6.16
CA TRP A 118 -8.37 11.29 -5.48
C TRP A 118 -7.19 10.77 -4.66
N PHE A 119 -7.36 9.60 -4.02
CA PHE A 119 -6.32 9.04 -3.16
C PHE A 119 -5.09 8.64 -3.98
N GLY A 120 -5.26 7.88 -5.05
CA GLY A 120 -4.17 7.44 -5.91
C GLY A 120 -3.49 8.57 -6.68
N GLU A 121 -4.24 9.65 -6.98
CA GLU A 121 -3.70 10.83 -7.65
C GLU A 121 -2.83 11.70 -6.73
N GLY A 122 -3.16 11.76 -5.43
CA GLY A 122 -2.49 12.58 -4.43
C GLY A 122 -1.20 11.98 -3.88
N THR A 123 -0.53 12.77 -3.05
CA THR A 123 0.61 12.34 -2.23
C THR A 123 0.16 12.20 -0.78
N THR A 124 0.43 11.07 -0.17
CA THR A 124 0.08 10.78 1.22
C THR A 124 1.28 10.99 2.14
N TYR A 125 1.02 11.48 3.36
CA TYR A 125 2.00 11.58 4.42
C TYR A 125 1.50 10.85 5.67
N GLN A 126 2.23 9.82 6.10
CA GLN A 126 1.89 9.03 7.27
C GLN A 126 2.44 9.68 8.53
N ILE A 127 1.55 9.98 9.47
CA ILE A 127 1.87 10.60 10.75
C ILE A 127 1.74 9.57 11.87
N PHE A 128 2.82 9.39 12.65
CA PHE A 128 2.76 8.74 13.96
C PHE A 128 2.50 9.85 15.01
N PRO A 129 1.27 10.00 15.53
CA PRO A 129 0.86 11.22 16.21
C PRO A 129 1.71 11.59 17.41
N ASP A 130 2.07 10.62 18.24
CA ASP A 130 2.90 10.82 19.44
C ASP A 130 4.30 11.38 19.15
N ARG A 131 4.82 11.19 17.93
CA ARG A 131 6.22 11.43 17.58
C ARG A 131 6.43 12.51 16.53
N PHE A 132 5.36 13.10 15.99
CA PHE A 132 5.48 14.08 14.91
C PHE A 132 5.77 15.49 15.41
N CYS A 133 4.87 16.05 16.22
CA CYS A 133 5.06 17.40 16.81
C CYS A 133 4.21 17.54 18.06
N ARG A 134 4.78 18.09 19.14
CA ARG A 134 4.02 18.44 20.35
C ARG A 134 3.91 19.93 20.53
N SER A 135 2.75 20.41 20.91
CA SER A 135 2.51 21.80 21.28
C SER A 135 2.73 22.06 22.78
N ARG A 136 2.58 21.01 23.60
CA ARG A 136 2.71 21.05 25.06
C ARG A 136 3.19 19.70 25.58
N VAL A 137 3.76 19.68 26.78
CA VAL A 137 3.99 18.42 27.52
C VAL A 137 2.67 18.02 28.19
N PRO A 138 2.07 16.87 27.83
CA PRO A 138 0.82 16.44 28.44
C PRO A 138 1.04 15.90 29.86
N ASP A 139 -0.01 15.95 30.69
CA ASP A 139 -0.04 15.29 31.98
C ASP A 139 -0.77 13.93 31.83
N PRO A 140 -0.11 12.79 32.08
CA PRO A 140 -0.71 11.47 31.94
C PRO A 140 -1.57 11.04 33.14
N GLU A 141 -1.68 11.84 34.21
CA GLU A 141 -2.43 11.50 35.41
C GLU A 141 -3.92 11.23 35.09
N GLY A 142 -4.44 10.12 35.61
CA GLY A 142 -5.82 9.70 35.38
C GLY A 142 -6.12 9.12 33.99
N MET A 143 -5.12 8.95 33.12
CA MET A 143 -5.29 8.32 31.82
C MET A 143 -5.14 6.78 31.89
N VAL A 144 -5.77 6.08 30.95
CA VAL A 144 -5.73 4.62 30.88
C VAL A 144 -4.31 4.09 30.68
N GLY A 145 -3.97 2.97 31.31
CA GLY A 145 -2.76 2.18 31.01
C GLY A 145 -1.49 2.56 31.75
N GLY A 146 -1.50 3.52 32.66
CA GLY A 146 -0.31 3.88 33.44
C GLY A 146 0.83 4.40 32.58
N ARG A 147 0.55 5.38 31.77
CA ARG A 147 1.45 6.05 30.83
C ARG A 147 2.47 6.92 31.54
N TRP A 148 3.59 7.16 30.89
CA TRP A 148 4.55 8.19 31.30
C TRP A 148 5.04 8.99 30.11
N VAL A 149 5.51 10.23 30.35
CA VAL A 149 5.87 11.17 29.29
C VAL A 149 7.35 11.52 29.40
N HIS A 150 8.06 11.44 28.27
CA HIS A 150 9.43 11.91 28.14
C HIS A 150 9.52 13.41 28.38
N GLN A 151 10.49 13.84 29.17
CA GLN A 151 10.68 15.25 29.48
C GLN A 151 11.25 16.02 28.29
N SER A 152 12.24 15.45 27.61
CA SER A 152 12.80 16.01 26.38
C SER A 152 12.22 15.34 25.13
N TRP A 153 12.04 16.15 24.07
CA TRP A 153 11.61 15.67 22.76
C TRP A 153 12.69 14.83 22.06
N GLU A 154 13.96 15.02 22.42
CA GLU A 154 15.14 14.40 21.84
C GLU A 154 15.55 13.09 22.55
N GLU A 155 14.82 12.67 23.59
CA GLU A 155 15.08 11.41 24.25
C GLU A 155 14.86 10.23 23.30
N PHE A 156 15.42 9.08 23.63
CA PHE A 156 15.28 7.87 22.82
C PHE A 156 14.09 7.05 23.31
N PRO A 157 13.28 6.43 22.40
CA PRO A 157 12.16 5.57 22.78
C PRO A 157 12.58 4.41 23.66
N GLU A 158 11.70 3.99 24.57
CA GLU A 158 11.95 2.81 25.38
C GLU A 158 11.98 1.55 24.53
N TYR A 159 13.09 0.80 24.59
CA TYR A 159 13.27 -0.44 23.83
C TYR A 159 13.62 -1.64 24.71
N ARG A 160 13.92 -1.38 25.99
CA ARG A 160 14.32 -2.43 26.94
C ARG A 160 13.09 -3.16 27.45
N PRO A 161 13.09 -4.50 27.40
CA PRO A 161 11.99 -5.26 27.97
C PRO A 161 12.00 -5.14 29.52
N ASN A 162 10.81 -5.23 30.09
CA ASN A 162 10.62 -5.38 31.52
C ASN A 162 11.08 -6.77 32.00
N ASP A 163 10.95 -7.05 33.30
CA ASP A 163 11.30 -8.34 33.93
C ASP A 163 10.57 -9.56 33.33
N ARG A 164 9.50 -9.32 32.55
CA ARG A 164 8.73 -10.35 31.84
C ARG A 164 9.16 -10.50 30.38
N GLY A 165 10.14 -9.75 29.92
CA GLY A 165 10.58 -9.74 28.53
C GLY A 165 9.72 -8.92 27.57
N GLU A 166 8.82 -8.05 28.06
CA GLU A 166 7.87 -7.26 27.27
C GLU A 166 8.32 -5.80 27.17
N VAL A 167 8.26 -5.21 25.99
CA VAL A 167 8.28 -3.76 25.76
C VAL A 167 6.83 -3.27 25.79
N ARG A 168 6.49 -2.45 26.78
CA ARG A 168 5.09 -2.06 27.03
C ARG A 168 4.57 -0.94 26.16
N ASN A 169 5.44 -0.22 25.44
CA ASN A 169 5.09 0.92 24.60
C ASN A 169 4.24 2.00 25.33
N ARG A 170 4.56 2.26 26.61
CA ARG A 170 3.85 3.22 27.47
C ARG A 170 4.61 4.52 27.69
N ASP A 171 5.72 4.66 26.97
CA ASP A 171 6.53 5.87 26.87
C ASP A 171 5.95 6.80 25.80
N PHE A 172 5.49 7.96 26.22
CA PHE A 172 4.91 8.94 25.30
C PHE A 172 5.84 10.16 25.17
N PHE A 173 5.87 10.75 23.99
CA PHE A 173 6.53 12.04 23.76
C PHE A 173 5.52 13.18 23.72
N GLY A 174 4.25 12.89 23.60
CA GLY A 174 3.16 13.83 23.70
C GLY A 174 2.94 14.68 22.45
N GLY A 175 3.26 14.15 21.27
CA GLY A 175 2.80 14.75 20.02
C GLY A 175 1.27 14.86 20.00
N ASP A 176 0.72 15.95 19.46
CA ASP A 176 -0.69 16.30 19.54
C ASP A 176 -1.24 16.94 18.26
N PHE A 177 -2.56 17.06 18.15
CA PHE A 177 -3.21 17.67 16.98
C PHE A 177 -2.88 19.13 16.81
N GLN A 178 -2.65 19.87 17.88
CA GLN A 178 -2.21 21.27 17.79
C GLN A 178 -0.81 21.36 17.17
N GLY A 179 0.09 20.44 17.53
CA GLY A 179 1.42 20.33 16.90
C GLY A 179 1.33 20.00 15.41
N VAL A 180 0.40 19.12 15.01
CA VAL A 180 0.14 18.82 13.59
C VAL A 180 -0.40 20.07 12.87
N LEU A 181 -1.38 20.77 13.47
CA LEU A 181 -1.93 22.02 12.93
C LEU A 181 -0.84 23.06 12.64
N GLU A 182 0.14 23.23 13.52
CA GLU A 182 1.26 24.15 13.35
C GLU A 182 2.21 23.73 12.20
N LYS A 183 2.12 22.49 11.73
CA LYS A 183 2.96 21.94 10.66
C LYS A 183 2.22 21.73 9.34
N LEU A 184 0.94 22.10 9.21
CA LEU A 184 0.21 21.93 7.96
C LEU A 184 0.84 22.66 6.78
N ASP A 185 1.38 23.86 6.98
CA ASP A 185 2.07 24.60 5.91
C ASP A 185 3.39 23.92 5.50
N TYR A 186 4.09 23.28 6.45
CA TYR A 186 5.25 22.43 6.14
C TYR A 186 4.82 21.25 5.26
N LEU A 187 3.77 20.52 5.62
CA LEU A 187 3.23 19.38 4.87
C LEU A 187 2.75 19.82 3.47
N GLN A 188 2.08 20.95 3.37
CA GLN A 188 1.68 21.53 2.08
C GLN A 188 2.91 21.83 1.20
N SER A 189 4.02 22.31 1.78
CA SER A 189 5.25 22.59 1.04
C SER A 189 5.90 21.33 0.43
N LEU A 190 5.60 20.15 0.96
CA LEU A 190 5.99 18.85 0.43
C LEU A 190 5.06 18.35 -0.68
N GLY A 191 3.95 19.04 -0.96
CA GLY A 191 2.93 18.59 -1.92
C GLY A 191 2.02 17.50 -1.37
N VAL A 192 1.88 17.42 -0.05
CA VAL A 192 0.98 16.46 0.61
C VAL A 192 -0.47 16.82 0.33
N GLU A 193 -1.26 15.83 -0.06
CA GLU A 193 -2.70 15.95 -0.33
C GLU A 193 -3.54 15.03 0.57
N THR A 194 -2.90 14.07 1.26
CA THR A 194 -3.57 13.21 2.24
C THR A 194 -2.72 13.04 3.49
N LEU A 195 -3.32 13.28 4.65
CA LEU A 195 -2.74 12.98 5.96
C LEU A 195 -3.28 11.61 6.42
N TYR A 196 -2.43 10.61 6.48
CA TYR A 196 -2.77 9.32 7.07
C TYR A 196 -2.22 9.27 8.50
N PHE A 197 -3.12 9.16 9.46
CA PHE A 197 -2.79 9.03 10.87
C PHE A 197 -2.74 7.56 11.30
N ASN A 198 -1.64 7.14 11.93
CA ASN A 198 -1.69 5.97 12.80
C ASN A 198 -2.75 6.17 13.89
N PRO A 199 -3.21 5.13 14.62
CA PRO A 199 -4.39 5.22 15.46
C PRO A 199 -4.43 6.44 16.37
N ILE A 200 -5.59 7.09 16.43
CA ILE A 200 -5.81 8.33 17.18
C ILE A 200 -6.70 8.15 18.42
N PHE A 201 -7.31 6.97 18.55
CA PHE A 201 -8.25 6.70 19.64
C PHE A 201 -7.55 6.45 20.97
N GLU A 202 -8.27 6.64 22.07
CA GLU A 202 -7.73 6.34 23.40
C GLU A 202 -7.19 4.91 23.44
N ALA A 203 -5.98 4.75 23.98
CA ALA A 203 -5.30 3.45 24.13
C ALA A 203 -4.27 3.53 25.25
N ALA A 204 -3.78 2.40 25.76
CA ALA A 204 -2.73 2.38 26.77
C ALA A 204 -1.34 2.64 26.17
N GLU A 205 -1.12 2.22 24.93
CA GLU A 205 0.15 2.20 24.23
C GLU A 205 0.33 3.47 23.37
N ASN A 206 1.58 3.90 23.19
CA ASN A 206 1.93 5.08 22.38
C ASN A 206 1.56 4.94 20.89
N HIS A 207 1.50 3.70 20.36
CA HIS A 207 1.08 3.40 18.99
C HIS A 207 -0.45 3.34 18.83
N ARG A 208 -1.20 3.20 19.91
CA ARG A 208 -2.67 3.19 19.99
C ARG A 208 -3.39 2.06 19.23
N TYR A 209 -2.68 1.00 18.82
CA TYR A 209 -3.32 -0.17 18.21
C TYR A 209 -4.14 -0.98 19.21
N GLY A 210 -3.86 -0.88 20.51
CA GLY A 210 -4.72 -1.42 21.57
C GLY A 210 -5.87 -0.46 21.92
N THR A 211 -6.79 -0.19 20.97
CA THR A 211 -7.88 0.78 21.16
C THR A 211 -8.67 0.53 22.43
N ALA A 212 -8.78 1.54 23.27
CA ALA A 212 -9.53 1.48 24.54
C ALA A 212 -10.95 2.09 24.41
N ASP A 213 -11.12 3.14 23.62
CA ASP A 213 -12.43 3.73 23.33
C ASP A 213 -12.48 4.32 21.92
N TYR A 214 -13.26 3.72 21.02
CA TYR A 214 -13.45 4.23 19.65
C TYR A 214 -14.28 5.52 19.56
N SER A 215 -14.95 5.91 20.65
CA SER A 215 -15.82 7.09 20.65
C SER A 215 -15.09 8.40 20.90
N ARG A 216 -13.83 8.32 21.30
CA ARG A 216 -13.04 9.52 21.67
C ARG A 216 -11.59 9.44 21.18
N VAL A 217 -11.09 10.61 20.81
CA VAL A 217 -9.68 10.83 20.59
C VAL A 217 -8.90 10.58 21.88
N ASP A 218 -7.70 10.05 21.76
CA ASP A 218 -6.77 9.93 22.89
C ASP A 218 -6.52 11.31 23.53
N PRO A 219 -6.72 11.47 24.86
CA PRO A 219 -6.61 12.76 25.54
C PRO A 219 -5.21 13.43 25.41
N MET A 220 -4.17 12.66 25.11
CA MET A 220 -2.86 13.24 24.83
C MET A 220 -2.81 13.96 23.47
N LEU A 221 -3.61 13.52 22.50
CA LEU A 221 -3.69 14.15 21.18
C LEU A 221 -4.60 15.40 21.19
N GLY A 222 -5.59 15.44 22.07
CA GLY A 222 -6.58 16.51 22.15
C GLY A 222 -7.99 15.97 22.38
N THR A 223 -8.98 16.67 21.87
CA THR A 223 -10.40 16.34 21.96
C THR A 223 -10.96 15.95 20.59
N ASN A 224 -12.23 15.47 20.55
CA ASN A 224 -12.92 15.22 19.28
C ASN A 224 -13.10 16.50 18.46
N GLU A 225 -13.30 17.64 19.13
CA GLU A 225 -13.41 18.96 18.52
C GLU A 225 -12.07 19.42 17.94
N ASP A 226 -10.94 19.09 18.60
CA ASP A 226 -9.61 19.37 18.06
C ASP A 226 -9.33 18.56 16.79
N PHE A 227 -9.82 17.31 16.73
CA PHE A 227 -9.76 16.52 15.50
C PHE A 227 -10.58 17.14 14.37
N THR A 228 -11.84 17.54 14.64
CA THR A 228 -12.68 18.23 13.65
C THR A 228 -12.00 19.51 13.14
N ARG A 229 -11.44 20.30 14.05
CA ARG A 229 -10.67 21.50 13.67
C ARG A 229 -9.45 21.18 12.80
N LEU A 230 -8.75 20.10 13.10
CA LEU A 230 -7.62 19.63 12.28
C LEU A 230 -8.08 19.25 10.87
N CYS A 231 -9.18 18.52 10.74
CA CYS A 231 -9.75 18.18 9.43
C CYS A 231 -10.14 19.44 8.63
N ASP A 232 -10.84 20.40 9.29
CA ASP A 232 -11.23 21.65 8.65
C ASP A 232 -10.03 22.47 8.15
N GLU A 233 -8.93 22.52 8.92
CA GLU A 233 -7.72 23.23 8.54
C GLU A 233 -6.94 22.49 7.43
N ALA A 234 -6.95 21.16 7.45
CA ALA A 234 -6.39 20.35 6.37
C ALA A 234 -7.17 20.55 5.06
N HIS A 235 -8.51 20.47 5.12
CA HIS A 235 -9.38 20.68 3.96
C HIS A 235 -9.22 22.07 3.35
N ARG A 236 -9.10 23.12 4.17
CA ARG A 236 -8.83 24.49 3.66
C ARG A 236 -7.52 24.60 2.85
N ARG A 237 -6.57 23.69 3.09
CA ARG A 237 -5.30 23.59 2.34
C ARG A 237 -5.35 22.59 1.20
N GLY A 238 -6.51 21.99 0.94
CA GLY A 238 -6.68 20.95 -0.08
C GLY A 238 -6.15 19.58 0.33
N MET A 239 -5.92 19.35 1.63
CA MET A 239 -5.49 18.06 2.17
C MET A 239 -6.69 17.29 2.73
N ARG A 240 -6.72 15.99 2.52
CA ARG A 240 -7.70 15.04 3.08
C ARG A 240 -7.11 14.30 4.29
N VAL A 241 -7.97 13.70 5.11
CA VAL A 241 -7.58 13.01 6.34
C VAL A 241 -8.05 11.57 6.30
N MET A 242 -7.12 10.63 6.45
CA MET A 242 -7.38 9.19 6.54
C MET A 242 -7.04 8.68 7.95
N LEU A 243 -7.93 7.89 8.53
CA LEU A 243 -7.76 7.29 9.85
C LEU A 243 -7.38 5.81 9.76
N ASP A 244 -6.75 5.31 10.80
CA ASP A 244 -6.45 3.89 10.98
C ASP A 244 -7.60 3.20 11.71
N GLY A 245 -8.19 2.19 11.07
CA GLY A 245 -9.31 1.40 11.57
C GLY A 245 -8.83 0.06 12.13
N VAL A 246 -8.58 0.00 13.42
CA VAL A 246 -8.17 -1.21 14.12
C VAL A 246 -9.42 -1.92 14.64
N PHE A 247 -10.00 -2.82 13.84
CA PHE A 247 -11.30 -3.45 14.12
C PHE A 247 -11.23 -4.97 14.37
N ASN A 248 -10.06 -5.58 14.29
CA ASN A 248 -9.84 -6.99 14.55
C ASN A 248 -9.68 -7.30 16.06
N HIS A 249 -9.22 -6.34 16.85
CA HIS A 249 -8.95 -6.50 18.28
C HIS A 249 -9.13 -5.17 19.02
N THR A 250 -9.21 -5.24 20.35
CA THR A 250 -9.18 -4.07 21.24
C THR A 250 -8.01 -4.15 22.20
N GLY A 251 -7.76 -3.09 22.97
CA GLY A 251 -6.85 -3.16 24.10
C GLY A 251 -7.45 -4.00 25.24
N TYR A 252 -6.61 -4.74 25.98
CA TYR A 252 -7.00 -5.40 27.24
C TYR A 252 -7.65 -4.44 28.23
N VAL A 253 -7.17 -3.20 28.24
CA VAL A 253 -7.66 -2.13 29.10
C VAL A 253 -8.88 -1.40 28.53
N SER A 254 -9.38 -1.78 27.35
CA SER A 254 -10.50 -1.10 26.70
C SER A 254 -11.78 -1.12 27.54
N ARG A 255 -12.65 -0.12 27.42
CA ARG A 255 -13.96 -0.11 28.10
C ARG A 255 -14.83 -1.32 27.73
N TYR A 256 -14.59 -1.92 26.57
CA TYR A 256 -15.35 -3.07 26.08
C TYR A 256 -14.91 -4.37 26.77
N PHE A 257 -13.61 -4.54 26.97
CA PHE A 257 -13.01 -5.69 27.65
C PHE A 257 -12.80 -5.43 29.15
N ASN A 258 -12.22 -4.29 29.49
CA ASN A 258 -11.98 -3.74 30.84
C ASN A 258 -11.23 -4.70 31.79
N GLY A 259 -10.13 -5.28 31.26
CA GLY A 259 -9.40 -6.31 32.00
C GLY A 259 -8.68 -5.82 33.26
N ASP A 260 -8.35 -4.52 33.34
CA ASP A 260 -7.70 -3.89 34.49
C ASP A 260 -8.66 -3.14 35.43
N GLY A 261 -9.95 -3.01 35.04
CA GLY A 261 -10.98 -2.34 35.85
C GLY A 261 -10.88 -0.81 35.84
N PHE A 262 -10.24 -0.23 34.84
CA PHE A 262 -10.10 1.23 34.75
C PHE A 262 -11.44 1.95 34.53
N TYR A 263 -12.30 1.41 33.66
CA TYR A 263 -13.61 1.98 33.38
C TYR A 263 -14.63 1.56 34.45
N PRO A 264 -15.57 2.47 34.82
CA PRO A 264 -16.57 2.17 35.86
C PRO A 264 -17.63 1.15 35.39
N GLU A 265 -17.89 1.04 34.07
CA GLU A 265 -18.80 0.06 33.51
C GLU A 265 -18.12 -1.32 33.40
N ALA A 266 -18.85 -2.39 33.70
CA ALA A 266 -18.32 -3.73 33.59
C ALA A 266 -18.09 -4.13 32.12
N GLY A 267 -16.83 -4.37 31.72
CA GLY A 267 -16.47 -4.94 30.43
C GLY A 267 -16.67 -6.46 30.38
N ALA A 268 -16.39 -7.04 29.22
CA ALA A 268 -16.55 -8.48 28.97
C ALA A 268 -15.70 -9.37 29.88
N TYR A 269 -14.55 -8.88 30.35
CA TYR A 269 -13.69 -9.60 31.28
C TYR A 269 -14.25 -9.65 32.69
N GLN A 270 -15.00 -8.62 33.11
CA GLN A 270 -15.46 -8.45 34.49
C GLN A 270 -16.84 -9.06 34.73
N SER A 271 -17.71 -9.12 33.73
CA SER A 271 -19.05 -9.65 33.88
C SER A 271 -19.52 -10.43 32.66
N GLN A 272 -20.15 -11.58 32.91
CA GLN A 272 -20.85 -12.35 31.87
C GLN A 272 -22.12 -11.64 31.37
N GLU A 273 -22.62 -10.65 32.13
CA GLU A 273 -23.79 -9.84 31.83
C GLU A 273 -23.45 -8.51 31.13
N SER A 274 -22.16 -8.28 30.88
CA SER A 274 -21.69 -7.11 30.14
C SER A 274 -22.33 -7.08 28.74
N PRO A 275 -22.79 -5.91 28.24
CA PRO A 275 -23.29 -5.77 26.87
C PRO A 275 -22.22 -6.11 25.82
N TYR A 276 -20.97 -6.11 26.21
CA TYR A 276 -19.82 -6.43 25.34
C TYR A 276 -19.39 -7.90 25.45
N ARG A 277 -20.07 -8.73 26.26
CA ARG A 277 -19.61 -10.12 26.52
C ARG A 277 -19.54 -10.97 25.26
N SER A 278 -20.50 -10.80 24.34
CA SER A 278 -20.56 -11.55 23.08
C SER A 278 -19.53 -11.08 22.03
N TRP A 279 -18.94 -9.90 22.23
CA TRP A 279 -17.90 -9.38 21.35
C TRP A 279 -16.59 -10.15 21.44
N PHE A 280 -16.39 -10.95 22.49
CA PHE A 280 -15.14 -11.67 22.73
C PHE A 280 -15.39 -13.17 22.98
N ASN A 281 -14.53 -13.99 22.41
CA ASN A 281 -14.56 -15.43 22.59
C ASN A 281 -13.72 -15.84 23.81
N PHE A 282 -14.33 -16.55 24.76
CA PHE A 282 -13.66 -17.10 25.91
C PHE A 282 -13.70 -18.62 25.89
N THR A 283 -12.55 -19.25 25.98
CA THR A 283 -12.45 -20.70 26.21
C THR A 283 -12.58 -21.08 27.67
N GLN A 284 -12.16 -20.17 28.57
CA GLN A 284 -12.37 -20.26 30.03
C GLN A 284 -12.49 -18.86 30.61
N TRP A 285 -13.75 -18.41 30.83
CA TRP A 285 -14.01 -17.06 31.34
C TRP A 285 -13.50 -16.89 32.79
N PRO A 286 -12.93 -15.71 33.14
CA PRO A 286 -12.52 -14.65 32.25
C PRO A 286 -11.06 -14.79 31.73
N GLN A 287 -10.28 -15.77 32.22
CA GLN A 287 -8.81 -15.79 32.10
C GLN A 287 -8.31 -16.26 30.72
N LYS A 288 -9.11 -17.07 29.98
CA LYS A 288 -8.68 -17.59 28.67
C LYS A 288 -9.63 -17.12 27.58
N TYR A 289 -9.10 -16.32 26.70
CA TYR A 289 -9.83 -15.70 25.59
C TYR A 289 -8.96 -15.69 24.31
N ASP A 290 -9.61 -15.52 23.18
CA ASP A 290 -8.94 -15.35 21.91
C ASP A 290 -8.24 -13.98 21.89
N SER A 291 -7.01 -13.96 21.40
CA SER A 291 -6.21 -12.73 21.27
C SER A 291 -5.47 -12.72 19.94
N TRP A 292 -5.25 -11.53 19.40
CA TRP A 292 -4.54 -11.37 18.14
C TRP A 292 -3.12 -11.97 18.25
N TRP A 293 -2.86 -13.00 17.44
CA TRP A 293 -1.60 -13.77 17.42
C TRP A 293 -1.10 -14.25 18.81
N GLY A 294 -2.02 -14.48 19.74
CA GLY A 294 -1.68 -14.89 21.12
C GLY A 294 -1.14 -13.76 21.99
N ILE A 295 -1.22 -12.51 21.55
CA ILE A 295 -0.81 -11.34 22.32
C ILE A 295 -1.91 -11.02 23.35
N TYR A 296 -1.68 -11.37 24.61
CA TYR A 296 -2.64 -11.24 25.70
C TYR A 296 -3.22 -9.82 25.87
N SER A 297 -2.42 -8.78 25.61
CA SER A 297 -2.87 -7.38 25.71
C SER A 297 -3.83 -6.94 24.60
N LEU A 298 -4.06 -7.78 23.57
CA LEU A 298 -4.88 -7.48 22.41
C LEU A 298 -5.98 -8.55 22.23
N PRO A 299 -7.06 -8.53 23.07
CA PRO A 299 -8.20 -9.42 22.91
C PRO A 299 -8.80 -9.31 21.51
N ALA A 300 -8.89 -10.42 20.79
CA ALA A 300 -9.54 -10.47 19.48
C ALA A 300 -11.05 -10.34 19.64
N VAL A 301 -11.69 -9.60 18.75
CA VAL A 301 -13.14 -9.47 18.74
C VAL A 301 -13.78 -10.55 17.86
N ASN A 302 -15.05 -10.79 18.05
CA ASN A 302 -15.88 -11.61 17.18
C ASN A 302 -16.55 -10.69 16.14
N GLU A 303 -15.94 -10.56 14.99
CA GLU A 303 -16.42 -9.71 13.89
C GLU A 303 -17.76 -10.19 13.31
N ASN A 304 -18.25 -11.37 13.72
CA ASN A 304 -19.58 -11.87 13.37
C ASN A 304 -20.66 -11.49 14.39
N ASP A 305 -20.29 -10.91 15.53
CA ASP A 305 -21.27 -10.45 16.53
C ASP A 305 -22.11 -9.30 15.98
N PRO A 306 -23.46 -9.41 15.97
CA PRO A 306 -24.32 -8.36 15.44
C PRO A 306 -24.20 -7.01 16.16
N GLY A 307 -23.96 -7.04 17.49
CA GLY A 307 -23.79 -5.82 18.29
C GLY A 307 -22.47 -5.13 17.97
N TYR A 308 -21.40 -5.88 17.76
CA TYR A 308 -20.12 -5.34 17.31
C TYR A 308 -20.22 -4.73 15.92
N ARG A 309 -20.86 -5.43 14.97
CA ARG A 309 -21.12 -4.91 13.61
C ARG A 309 -21.95 -3.64 13.64
N ASP A 310 -23.00 -3.61 14.44
CA ASP A 310 -23.83 -2.41 14.59
C ASP A 310 -23.02 -1.24 15.13
N PHE A 311 -22.17 -1.48 16.13
CA PHE A 311 -21.28 -0.48 16.71
C PHE A 311 -20.23 0.04 15.73
N ILE A 312 -19.58 -0.82 14.94
CA ILE A 312 -18.51 -0.39 14.02
C ILE A 312 -19.07 0.28 12.77
N PHE A 313 -20.10 -0.28 12.11
CA PHE A 313 -20.58 0.22 10.82
C PHE A 313 -22.10 0.21 10.63
N GLY A 314 -22.88 -0.64 11.34
CA GLY A 314 -24.30 -0.82 11.08
C GLY A 314 -25.16 0.33 11.59
N GLY A 315 -24.89 0.80 12.81
CA GLY A 315 -25.65 1.86 13.45
C GLY A 315 -25.52 3.22 12.80
N GLU A 316 -26.52 4.07 13.00
CA GLU A 316 -26.51 5.46 12.50
C GLU A 316 -25.32 6.26 13.07
N ASP A 317 -24.98 6.03 14.34
CA ASP A 317 -23.84 6.66 15.02
C ASP A 317 -22.66 5.68 15.22
N SER A 318 -22.49 4.76 14.25
CA SER A 318 -21.38 3.80 14.24
C SER A 318 -20.03 4.49 14.14
N VAL A 319 -18.98 3.79 14.56
CA VAL A 319 -17.59 4.31 14.55
C VAL A 319 -17.19 4.85 13.18
N VAL A 320 -17.45 4.07 12.12
CA VAL A 320 -17.09 4.45 10.74
C VAL A 320 -17.77 5.76 10.34
N ARG A 321 -19.10 5.88 10.58
CA ARG A 321 -19.88 7.06 10.19
C ARG A 321 -19.53 8.29 11.03
N ARG A 322 -19.40 8.12 12.34
CA ARG A 322 -19.08 9.21 13.29
C ARG A 322 -17.82 9.98 12.89
N TRP A 323 -16.74 9.26 12.59
CA TRP A 323 -15.47 9.90 12.29
C TRP A 323 -15.42 10.50 10.89
N LEU A 324 -16.18 9.93 9.93
CA LEU A 324 -16.37 10.58 8.62
C LEU A 324 -17.16 11.90 8.76
N ARG A 325 -18.20 11.94 9.61
CA ARG A 325 -18.91 13.20 9.95
C ARG A 325 -18.02 14.20 10.67
N ALA A 326 -17.10 13.72 11.50
CA ALA A 326 -16.13 14.57 12.19
C ALA A 326 -15.05 15.15 11.26
N GLY A 327 -15.01 14.71 10.00
CA GLY A 327 -14.14 15.29 8.96
C GLY A 327 -13.16 14.34 8.32
N ALA A 328 -13.06 13.06 8.73
CA ALA A 328 -12.24 12.09 8.01
C ALA A 328 -12.73 11.89 6.57
N ASP A 329 -11.83 11.50 5.68
CA ASP A 329 -12.08 11.27 4.25
C ASP A 329 -11.91 9.79 3.86
N GLY A 330 -11.48 8.95 4.78
CA GLY A 330 -11.30 7.54 4.52
C GLY A 330 -10.69 6.79 5.70
N TRP A 331 -10.57 5.47 5.51
CA TRP A 331 -10.03 4.55 6.49
C TRP A 331 -8.94 3.67 5.87
N ARG A 332 -7.85 3.49 6.58
CA ARG A 332 -6.95 2.37 6.37
C ARG A 332 -7.35 1.27 7.34
N LEU A 333 -7.63 0.07 6.87
CA LEU A 333 -8.00 -1.06 7.69
C LEU A 333 -6.76 -1.84 8.12
N ASP A 334 -6.52 -1.84 9.42
CA ASP A 334 -5.46 -2.63 10.07
C ASP A 334 -5.74 -4.12 9.89
N VAL A 335 -4.68 -4.90 9.60
CA VAL A 335 -4.73 -6.36 9.39
C VAL A 335 -5.95 -6.81 8.59
N ALA A 336 -6.19 -6.18 7.43
CA ALA A 336 -7.38 -6.44 6.61
C ALA A 336 -7.56 -7.92 6.24
N ASP A 337 -6.47 -8.69 6.20
CA ASP A 337 -6.50 -10.13 5.96
C ASP A 337 -7.24 -10.93 7.04
N GLU A 338 -7.33 -10.40 8.24
CA GLU A 338 -7.95 -11.06 9.39
C GLU A 338 -9.45 -10.77 9.47
N LEU A 339 -9.90 -9.66 8.86
CA LEU A 339 -11.30 -9.28 8.83
C LEU A 339 -12.10 -10.14 7.82
N PRO A 340 -13.30 -10.64 8.19
CA PRO A 340 -14.20 -11.29 7.23
C PRO A 340 -14.57 -10.38 6.05
N ASP A 341 -14.71 -10.94 4.84
CA ASP A 341 -15.05 -10.15 3.65
C ASP A 341 -16.33 -9.34 3.81
N ASP A 342 -17.38 -9.92 4.42
CA ASP A 342 -18.65 -9.23 4.66
C ASP A 342 -18.58 -8.15 5.73
N PHE A 343 -17.60 -8.23 6.66
CA PHE A 343 -17.31 -7.17 7.61
C PHE A 343 -16.65 -5.97 6.89
N VAL A 344 -15.66 -6.23 6.04
CA VAL A 344 -15.02 -5.19 5.22
C VAL A 344 -16.03 -4.54 4.27
N ALA A 345 -16.89 -5.34 3.63
CA ALA A 345 -17.97 -4.83 2.78
C ALA A 345 -18.96 -3.96 3.56
N GLY A 346 -19.28 -4.32 4.82
CA GLY A 346 -20.13 -3.51 5.71
C GLY A 346 -19.49 -2.15 6.03
N ILE A 347 -18.19 -2.11 6.32
CA ILE A 347 -17.44 -0.86 6.51
C ILE A 347 -17.50 0.00 5.26
N HIS A 348 -17.21 -0.59 4.10
CA HIS A 348 -17.21 0.11 2.81
C HIS A 348 -18.59 0.72 2.52
N ALA A 349 -19.65 -0.07 2.63
CA ALA A 349 -21.02 0.40 2.40
C ALA A 349 -21.42 1.54 3.37
N ALA A 350 -21.07 1.43 4.65
CA ALA A 350 -21.34 2.48 5.64
C ALA A 350 -20.57 3.76 5.34
N ALA A 351 -19.30 3.64 4.94
CA ALA A 351 -18.46 4.78 4.58
C ALA A 351 -19.01 5.51 3.36
N ARG A 352 -19.35 4.78 2.29
CA ARG A 352 -19.94 5.35 1.06
C ARG A 352 -21.31 6.00 1.30
N ALA A 353 -22.14 5.40 2.15
CA ALA A 353 -23.45 5.97 2.51
C ALA A 353 -23.30 7.28 3.29
N GLU A 354 -22.28 7.41 4.13
CA GLU A 354 -22.03 8.62 4.91
C GLU A 354 -21.31 9.70 4.08
N LYS A 355 -20.32 9.30 3.31
CA LYS A 355 -19.48 10.17 2.48
C LYS A 355 -19.17 9.47 1.15
N PRO A 356 -19.86 9.83 0.06
CA PRO A 356 -19.77 9.11 -1.23
C PRO A 356 -18.37 9.01 -1.82
N ASP A 357 -17.48 9.94 -1.49
CA ASP A 357 -16.08 9.94 -1.92
C ASP A 357 -15.08 9.43 -0.86
N ALA A 358 -15.57 8.81 0.23
CA ALA A 358 -14.69 8.17 1.21
C ALA A 358 -13.90 7.03 0.57
N VAL A 359 -12.64 6.82 1.00
CA VAL A 359 -11.75 5.79 0.48
C VAL A 359 -11.39 4.78 1.56
N ILE A 360 -11.39 3.50 1.20
CA ILE A 360 -11.02 2.39 2.07
C ILE A 360 -9.73 1.73 1.54
N ILE A 361 -8.66 1.78 2.32
CA ILE A 361 -7.38 1.14 1.99
C ILE A 361 -7.14 -0.03 2.94
N GLY A 362 -6.89 -1.23 2.39
CA GLY A 362 -6.59 -2.42 3.19
C GLY A 362 -5.09 -2.60 3.43
N GLU A 363 -4.71 -3.02 4.63
CA GLU A 363 -3.36 -3.53 4.87
C GLU A 363 -3.29 -4.99 4.44
N VAL A 364 -2.54 -5.25 3.36
CA VAL A 364 -2.23 -6.59 2.85
C VAL A 364 -0.77 -6.60 2.42
N TRP A 365 0.00 -7.56 2.93
CA TRP A 365 1.47 -7.56 2.74
C TRP A 365 1.92 -8.21 1.43
N GLU A 366 1.06 -9.00 0.78
CA GLU A 366 1.36 -9.73 -0.45
C GLU A 366 0.45 -9.28 -1.60
N ASP A 367 0.40 -10.08 -2.67
CA ASP A 367 -0.55 -9.90 -3.78
C ASP A 367 -1.99 -10.14 -3.29
N GLY A 368 -2.75 -9.06 -3.16
CA GLY A 368 -4.14 -9.11 -2.68
C GLY A 368 -5.12 -9.80 -3.63
N SER A 369 -4.76 -9.97 -4.92
CA SER A 369 -5.64 -10.64 -5.89
C SER A 369 -5.78 -12.13 -5.63
N THR A 370 -4.74 -12.75 -5.04
CA THR A 370 -4.68 -14.19 -4.76
C THR A 370 -4.60 -14.52 -3.27
N LYS A 371 -4.78 -13.52 -2.41
CA LYS A 371 -4.64 -13.71 -0.96
C LYS A 371 -5.63 -14.73 -0.42
N VAL A 372 -5.11 -15.67 0.36
CA VAL A 372 -5.89 -16.63 1.17
C VAL A 372 -5.53 -16.41 2.62
N ALA A 373 -6.53 -16.15 3.45
CA ALA A 373 -6.38 -16.08 4.89
C ALA A 373 -7.43 -16.95 5.57
N TYR A 374 -7.05 -17.71 6.58
CA TYR A 374 -7.92 -18.67 7.30
C TYR A 374 -8.64 -19.66 6.37
N GLY A 375 -7.98 -20.07 5.28
CA GLY A 375 -8.53 -21.01 4.29
C GLY A 375 -9.56 -20.39 3.33
N VAL A 376 -9.78 -19.07 3.39
CA VAL A 376 -10.73 -18.34 2.53
C VAL A 376 -9.98 -17.44 1.57
N ARG A 377 -10.34 -17.49 0.26
CA ARG A 377 -9.92 -16.50 -0.73
C ARG A 377 -10.52 -15.15 -0.39
N ARG A 378 -9.68 -14.14 -0.15
CA ARG A 378 -10.14 -12.79 0.18
C ARG A 378 -10.59 -12.01 -1.06
N LYS A 379 -11.58 -11.14 -0.85
CA LYS A 379 -12.20 -10.34 -1.93
C LYS A 379 -11.74 -8.88 -1.91
N HIS A 380 -10.60 -8.59 -1.31
CA HIS A 380 -10.15 -7.22 -1.01
C HIS A 380 -10.36 -6.21 -2.13
N ILE A 381 -10.09 -6.60 -3.38
CA ILE A 381 -10.09 -5.71 -4.54
C ILE A 381 -11.09 -6.12 -5.64
N LEU A 382 -12.12 -6.87 -5.27
CA LEU A 382 -13.13 -7.31 -6.24
C LEU A 382 -14.33 -6.37 -6.39
N GLY A 383 -14.29 -5.19 -5.76
CA GLY A 383 -15.40 -4.22 -5.66
C GLY A 383 -16.17 -4.35 -4.35
N GLY A 384 -16.69 -3.22 -3.81
CA GLY A 384 -17.46 -3.18 -2.58
C GLY A 384 -16.70 -3.53 -1.28
N HIS A 385 -15.36 -3.54 -1.31
CA HIS A 385 -14.50 -3.87 -0.16
C HIS A 385 -13.45 -2.78 0.04
N CYS A 386 -12.22 -2.98 -0.47
CA CYS A 386 -11.16 -1.97 -0.44
C CYS A 386 -11.04 -1.29 -1.81
N ASP A 387 -10.84 0.02 -1.83
CA ASP A 387 -10.58 0.79 -3.04
C ASP A 387 -9.12 0.69 -3.49
N GLY A 388 -8.24 0.31 -2.57
CA GLY A 388 -6.82 0.07 -2.79
C GLY A 388 -6.21 -0.68 -1.63
N LEU A 389 -4.95 -1.05 -1.77
CA LEU A 389 -4.18 -1.75 -0.75
C LEU A 389 -2.86 -1.02 -0.46
N MET A 390 -2.31 -1.22 0.74
CA MET A 390 -0.92 -0.88 1.02
C MET A 390 -0.01 -1.74 0.13
N ASN A 391 0.79 -1.08 -0.72
CA ASN A 391 1.51 -1.74 -1.80
C ASN A 391 2.87 -2.30 -1.37
N TYR A 392 2.87 -3.26 -0.44
CA TYR A 392 4.08 -3.95 -0.02
C TYR A 392 4.79 -4.70 -1.16
N PRO A 393 4.08 -5.25 -2.17
CA PRO A 393 4.74 -5.77 -3.37
C PRO A 393 5.62 -4.76 -4.08
N LEU A 394 5.16 -3.51 -4.27
CA LEU A 394 5.97 -2.44 -4.87
C LEU A 394 7.16 -2.08 -3.98
N ARG A 395 6.94 -1.94 -2.65
CA ARG A 395 8.03 -1.72 -1.70
C ARG A 395 9.13 -2.77 -1.87
N SER A 396 8.76 -4.03 -1.88
CA SER A 396 9.69 -5.15 -2.03
C SER A 396 10.42 -5.11 -3.38
N ALA A 397 9.72 -4.77 -4.47
CA ALA A 397 10.31 -4.64 -5.80
C ALA A 397 11.32 -3.47 -5.87
N ILE A 398 10.99 -2.31 -5.30
CA ILE A 398 11.90 -1.14 -5.24
C ILE A 398 13.14 -1.47 -4.41
N LEU A 399 12.97 -2.03 -3.22
CA LEU A 399 14.08 -2.42 -2.37
C LEU A 399 14.98 -3.45 -3.05
N SER A 400 14.40 -4.50 -3.64
CA SER A 400 15.13 -5.51 -4.39
C SER A 400 15.93 -4.89 -5.53
N PHE A 401 15.30 -4.01 -6.33
CA PHE A 401 15.96 -3.34 -7.46
C PHE A 401 17.19 -2.54 -7.01
N PHE A 402 17.07 -1.71 -5.98
CA PHE A 402 18.20 -0.91 -5.47
C PHE A 402 19.22 -1.71 -4.64
N GLN A 403 18.91 -2.96 -4.30
CA GLN A 403 19.84 -3.91 -3.67
C GLN A 403 20.45 -4.91 -4.65
N GLY A 404 20.23 -4.75 -5.95
CA GLY A 404 20.87 -5.55 -7.01
C GLY A 404 19.99 -6.67 -7.60
N GLY A 405 18.69 -6.69 -7.34
CA GLY A 405 17.73 -7.67 -7.87
C GLY A 405 17.38 -7.52 -9.36
N GLY A 406 17.81 -6.44 -9.99
CA GLY A 406 17.66 -6.22 -11.44
C GLY A 406 16.31 -5.69 -11.89
N GLY A 407 16.35 -4.96 -13.02
CA GLY A 407 15.16 -4.33 -13.62
C GLY A 407 14.17 -5.35 -14.20
N GLU A 408 14.66 -6.51 -14.67
CA GLU A 408 13.80 -7.59 -15.18
C GLU A 408 12.85 -8.13 -14.12
N ALA A 409 13.35 -8.34 -12.90
CA ALA A 409 12.55 -8.83 -11.77
C ALA A 409 11.52 -7.78 -11.35
N PHE A 410 11.91 -6.50 -11.33
CA PHE A 410 11.00 -5.40 -11.05
C PHE A 410 9.84 -5.36 -12.04
N VAL A 411 10.15 -5.32 -13.35
CA VAL A 411 9.13 -5.28 -14.42
C VAL A 411 8.21 -6.48 -14.34
N LYS A 412 8.78 -7.69 -14.22
CA LYS A 412 7.99 -8.92 -14.13
C LYS A 412 7.02 -8.88 -12.94
N GLY A 413 7.49 -8.48 -11.76
CA GLY A 413 6.66 -8.41 -10.56
C GLY A 413 5.54 -7.38 -10.68
N MET A 414 5.87 -6.17 -11.11
CA MET A 414 4.89 -5.08 -11.19
C MET A 414 3.89 -5.25 -12.34
N GLU A 415 4.30 -5.85 -13.48
CA GLU A 415 3.37 -6.23 -14.53
C GLU A 415 2.41 -7.35 -14.09
N THR A 416 2.84 -8.26 -13.22
CA THR A 416 1.94 -9.26 -12.64
C THR A 416 0.87 -8.61 -11.77
N ILE A 417 1.26 -7.68 -10.89
CA ILE A 417 0.29 -6.93 -10.07
C ILE A 417 -0.65 -6.10 -10.97
N ARG A 418 -0.12 -5.38 -11.98
CA ARG A 418 -0.92 -4.56 -12.89
C ARG A 418 -1.93 -5.39 -13.71
N GLU A 419 -1.56 -6.61 -14.10
CA GLU A 419 -2.43 -7.53 -14.83
C GLU A 419 -3.54 -8.11 -13.93
N ASN A 420 -3.19 -8.45 -12.68
CA ASN A 420 -4.09 -9.14 -11.77
C ASN A 420 -5.03 -8.21 -10.99
N TYR A 421 -4.67 -6.94 -10.81
CA TYR A 421 -5.48 -5.98 -10.06
C TYR A 421 -6.50 -5.28 -10.99
N PRO A 422 -7.73 -5.06 -10.52
CA PRO A 422 -8.61 -4.09 -11.14
C PRO A 422 -7.93 -2.73 -11.28
N PRO A 423 -8.17 -1.99 -12.36
CA PRO A 423 -7.52 -0.68 -12.55
C PRO A 423 -7.70 0.27 -11.37
N PHE A 424 -8.89 0.32 -10.77
CA PHE A 424 -9.12 1.17 -9.61
C PHE A 424 -8.18 0.85 -8.45
N ALA A 425 -7.98 -0.44 -8.11
CA ALA A 425 -7.13 -0.85 -7.00
C ALA A 425 -5.63 -0.63 -7.30
N PHE A 426 -5.20 -0.84 -8.55
CA PHE A 426 -3.82 -0.59 -8.97
C PHE A 426 -3.46 0.90 -8.91
N TYR A 427 -4.37 1.78 -9.37
CA TYR A 427 -4.15 3.22 -9.38
C TYR A 427 -4.47 3.93 -8.05
N SER A 428 -5.19 3.28 -7.13
CA SER A 428 -5.44 3.78 -5.76
C SER A 428 -4.59 3.09 -4.69
N ALA A 429 -3.52 2.39 -5.08
CA ALA A 429 -2.63 1.73 -4.11
C ALA A 429 -1.88 2.74 -3.24
N MET A 430 -1.74 2.45 -1.94
CA MET A 430 -0.91 3.20 -1.00
C MET A 430 0.54 2.73 -1.13
N ASN A 431 1.36 3.50 -1.82
CA ASN A 431 2.74 3.14 -2.12
C ASN A 431 3.69 3.70 -1.04
N SER A 432 4.22 2.86 -0.17
CA SER A 432 5.20 3.26 0.86
C SER A 432 6.53 2.53 0.68
N LEU A 433 7.63 3.16 1.08
CA LEU A 433 8.95 2.55 1.13
C LEU A 433 9.27 2.00 2.52
N ASP A 434 8.72 2.62 3.52
CA ASP A 434 8.72 2.21 4.92
C ASP A 434 7.45 2.69 5.64
N THR A 435 7.25 2.20 6.84
CA THR A 435 6.11 2.49 7.70
C THR A 435 6.53 2.41 9.16
N HIS A 436 5.59 2.59 10.05
CA HIS A 436 5.81 2.38 11.50
C HIS A 436 6.14 0.92 11.87
N ASP A 437 5.96 -0.05 10.95
CA ASP A 437 6.25 -1.49 11.16
C ASP A 437 7.55 -1.96 10.51
N THR A 438 8.18 -1.11 9.71
CA THR A 438 9.37 -1.49 8.94
C THR A 438 10.56 -0.58 9.25
N PRO A 439 11.82 -1.04 9.06
CA PRO A 439 12.98 -0.18 9.21
C PRO A 439 12.92 1.04 8.29
N ARG A 440 13.45 2.17 8.77
CA ARG A 440 13.62 3.39 7.98
C ARG A 440 14.45 3.12 6.72
N LEU A 441 13.98 3.62 5.58
CA LEU A 441 14.60 3.33 4.28
C LEU A 441 16.08 3.77 4.24
N LEU A 442 16.41 4.94 4.80
CA LEU A 442 17.79 5.43 4.86
C LEU A 442 18.71 4.45 5.60
N THR A 443 18.26 3.90 6.72
CA THR A 443 19.01 2.90 7.49
C THR A 443 19.16 1.61 6.70
N LEU A 444 18.05 1.12 6.12
CA LEU A 444 18.03 -0.14 5.38
C LEU A 444 18.97 -0.12 4.16
N LEU A 445 18.95 0.96 3.38
CA LEU A 445 19.80 1.12 2.18
C LEU A 445 21.25 1.44 2.53
N GLY A 446 21.49 2.18 3.62
CA GLY A 446 22.82 2.55 4.08
C GLY A 446 23.56 1.40 4.76
N ALA A 447 22.94 0.75 5.72
CA ALA A 447 23.51 -0.36 6.48
C ALA A 447 23.61 -1.66 5.67
N GLY A 448 22.74 -1.86 4.67
CA GLY A 448 22.66 -3.14 3.95
C GLY A 448 22.15 -4.25 4.88
N GLY A 449 22.66 -5.49 4.71
CA GLY A 449 22.22 -6.66 5.49
C GLY A 449 22.87 -6.86 6.85
N GLU A 450 23.78 -6.00 7.26
CA GLU A 450 24.65 -6.18 8.45
C GLU A 450 23.89 -6.17 9.80
N TYR A 451 22.63 -5.76 9.83
CA TYR A 451 21.85 -5.59 11.07
C TYR A 451 20.96 -6.79 11.44
N ARG A 452 20.76 -7.76 10.54
CA ARG A 452 19.73 -8.80 10.70
C ARG A 452 19.88 -9.66 11.95
N ASP A 453 21.14 -9.96 12.30
CA ASP A 453 21.47 -10.83 13.44
C ASP A 453 21.94 -10.04 14.68
N GLN A 454 21.70 -8.70 14.71
CA GLN A 454 22.16 -7.84 15.79
C GLN A 454 21.16 -7.73 16.93
N THR A 455 21.67 -7.48 18.15
CA THR A 455 20.83 -7.29 19.34
C THR A 455 20.10 -5.95 19.32
N LYS A 456 19.07 -5.80 20.16
CA LYS A 456 18.36 -4.52 20.33
C LYS A 456 19.31 -3.41 20.83
N GLU A 457 20.24 -3.72 21.72
CA GLU A 457 21.23 -2.78 22.24
C GLU A 457 22.16 -2.27 21.13
N TRP A 458 22.60 -3.17 20.25
CA TRP A 458 23.39 -2.78 19.08
C TRP A 458 22.59 -1.86 18.17
N ARG A 459 21.32 -2.20 17.85
CA ARG A 459 20.43 -1.39 17.02
C ARG A 459 20.15 -0.02 17.63
N ALA A 460 20.01 0.06 18.95
CA ALA A 460 19.82 1.33 19.67
C ALA A 460 21.04 2.26 19.59
N SER A 461 22.24 1.69 19.52
CA SER A 461 23.50 2.45 19.47
C SER A 461 24.03 2.70 18.05
N PHE A 462 23.42 2.05 17.04
CA PHE A 462 23.91 2.11 15.67
C PHE A 462 23.60 3.46 15.01
N THR A 463 24.61 3.99 14.34
CA THR A 463 24.48 5.12 13.42
C THR A 463 25.23 4.83 12.14
N LEU A 464 24.69 5.25 11.00
CA LEU A 464 25.36 5.10 9.71
C LEU A 464 26.68 5.86 9.70
N SER A 465 27.78 5.21 9.33
CA SER A 465 29.04 5.88 9.03
C SER A 465 28.86 6.86 7.86
N SER A 466 29.74 7.85 7.72
CA SER A 466 29.65 8.83 6.61
C SER A 466 29.57 8.18 5.22
N ARG A 467 30.27 7.07 5.01
CA ARG A 467 30.21 6.32 3.75
C ARG A 467 28.84 5.65 3.54
N GLN A 468 28.29 5.02 4.57
CA GLN A 468 26.97 4.40 4.55
C GLN A 468 25.87 5.45 4.37
N LEU A 469 25.97 6.57 5.06
CA LEU A 469 25.04 7.69 4.96
C LEU A 469 25.00 8.27 3.54
N ASN A 470 26.16 8.54 2.93
CA ASN A 470 26.23 9.07 1.57
C ASN A 470 25.67 8.07 0.54
N LYS A 471 25.97 6.78 0.68
CA LYS A 471 25.35 5.73 -0.13
C LYS A 471 23.84 5.65 0.09
N GLY A 472 23.41 5.64 1.34
CA GLY A 472 21.99 5.57 1.71
C GLY A 472 21.19 6.74 1.17
N ARG A 473 21.71 7.97 1.28
CA ARG A 473 21.08 9.18 0.71
C ARG A 473 20.91 9.12 -0.80
N ALA A 474 21.92 8.68 -1.54
CA ALA A 474 21.83 8.55 -2.99
C ALA A 474 20.74 7.54 -3.38
N LEU A 475 20.71 6.37 -2.73
CA LEU A 475 19.71 5.33 -2.95
C LEU A 475 18.31 5.79 -2.51
N LEU A 476 18.17 6.46 -1.36
CA LEU A 476 16.91 7.03 -0.88
C LEU A 476 16.32 8.02 -1.90
N LYS A 477 17.15 8.94 -2.41
CA LYS A 477 16.71 9.92 -3.41
C LYS A 477 16.22 9.25 -4.69
N ALA A 478 16.89 8.21 -5.16
CA ALA A 478 16.49 7.47 -6.36
C ALA A 478 15.23 6.62 -6.12
N ALA A 479 15.12 5.96 -4.96
CA ALA A 479 13.96 5.17 -4.58
C ALA A 479 12.71 6.04 -4.37
N ALA A 480 12.84 7.20 -3.71
CA ALA A 480 11.77 8.16 -3.55
C ALA A 480 11.31 8.72 -4.91
N LEU A 481 12.23 9.03 -5.82
CA LEU A 481 11.85 9.45 -7.17
C LEU A 481 11.07 8.34 -7.90
N LEU A 482 11.51 7.08 -7.81
CA LEU A 482 10.78 5.96 -8.40
C LEU A 482 9.37 5.83 -7.81
N LEU A 483 9.24 5.94 -6.48
CA LEU A 483 7.95 5.92 -5.79
C LEU A 483 7.00 7.01 -6.30
N PHE A 484 7.48 8.25 -6.44
CA PHE A 484 6.69 9.38 -6.91
C PHE A 484 6.34 9.31 -8.41
N CYS A 485 7.10 8.55 -9.19
CA CYS A 485 6.82 8.30 -10.60
C CYS A 485 5.90 7.09 -10.83
N PHE A 486 5.70 6.23 -9.85
CA PHE A 486 4.88 5.02 -9.99
C PHE A 486 3.37 5.33 -9.86
N PRO A 487 2.44 4.55 -10.51
CA PRO A 487 1.00 4.67 -10.29
C PRO A 487 0.59 4.41 -8.84
N GLY A 488 -0.42 5.10 -8.34
CA GLY A 488 -0.88 5.05 -6.96
C GLY A 488 -0.37 6.23 -6.13
N SER A 489 -0.74 6.32 -4.85
CA SER A 489 -0.37 7.40 -3.94
C SER A 489 1.02 7.17 -3.33
N PRO A 490 2.05 7.96 -3.69
CA PRO A 490 3.32 7.90 -2.97
C PRO A 490 3.09 8.35 -1.54
N THR A 491 3.46 7.50 -0.59
CA THR A 491 3.27 7.72 0.83
C THR A 491 4.62 7.91 1.50
N VAL A 492 4.80 9.06 2.15
CA VAL A 492 5.99 9.40 2.91
C VAL A 492 5.73 9.10 4.38
N TYR A 493 6.51 8.25 4.99
CA TYR A 493 6.48 8.05 6.42
C TYR A 493 7.20 9.22 7.12
N TYR A 494 6.58 9.81 8.16
CA TYR A 494 7.10 11.02 8.80
C TYR A 494 8.60 10.92 9.09
N GLY A 495 9.36 11.94 8.68
CA GLY A 495 10.78 12.05 8.92
C GLY A 495 11.70 11.43 7.86
N ASP A 496 11.18 10.70 6.88
CA ASP A 496 12.02 10.20 5.77
C ASP A 496 12.56 11.35 4.93
N GLU A 497 11.75 12.37 4.74
CA GLU A 497 12.09 13.58 3.99
C GLU A 497 13.20 14.41 4.67
N VAL A 498 13.50 14.13 5.94
CA VAL A 498 14.55 14.79 6.70
C VAL A 498 15.67 13.84 7.13
N GLY A 499 15.65 12.61 6.62
CA GLY A 499 16.72 11.64 6.80
C GLY A 499 16.76 10.96 8.15
N MET A 500 15.61 10.74 8.79
CA MET A 500 15.54 9.95 10.02
C MET A 500 16.06 8.54 9.80
N GLN A 501 16.75 8.02 10.80
CA GLN A 501 17.31 6.68 10.85
C GLN A 501 16.56 5.84 11.88
N GLY A 502 16.59 4.53 11.74
CA GLY A 502 16.04 3.58 12.70
C GLY A 502 15.83 2.22 12.06
N PHE A 503 16.04 1.17 12.85
CA PHE A 503 15.62 -0.17 12.50
C PHE A 503 14.12 -0.32 12.79
N GLU A 504 13.60 -1.55 12.81
CA GLU A 504 12.20 -1.81 13.14
C GLU A 504 11.84 -1.33 14.56
N ASP A 505 10.57 -1.35 14.89
CA ASP A 505 9.97 -0.93 16.16
C ASP A 505 10.84 -1.34 17.40
N PRO A 506 11.10 -0.39 18.32
CA PRO A 506 10.65 1.01 18.38
C PRO A 506 11.61 2.02 17.72
N PHE A 507 12.68 1.57 17.07
CA PHE A 507 13.78 2.41 16.58
C PHE A 507 13.36 3.29 15.40
N ASN A 508 12.39 2.86 14.58
CA ASN A 508 11.81 3.62 13.47
C ASN A 508 10.80 4.70 13.92
N ARG A 509 10.47 4.74 15.24
CA ARG A 509 9.43 5.60 15.85
C ARG A 509 10.02 6.69 16.74
N GLN A 510 11.21 7.20 16.41
CA GLN A 510 11.79 8.35 17.09
C GLN A 510 10.99 9.63 16.78
N THR A 511 11.16 10.66 17.59
CA THR A 511 10.55 11.97 17.40
C THR A 511 11.07 12.66 16.15
N PHE A 512 10.21 13.44 15.48
CA PHE A 512 10.61 14.25 14.34
C PHE A 512 11.66 15.30 14.75
N PRO A 513 12.80 15.41 14.07
CA PRO A 513 13.92 16.26 14.49
C PRO A 513 13.73 17.72 14.05
N TRP A 514 12.70 18.40 14.55
CA TRP A 514 12.41 19.79 14.22
C TRP A 514 13.62 20.70 14.52
N GLY A 515 14.06 21.45 13.49
CA GLY A 515 15.24 22.33 13.56
C GLY A 515 16.57 21.65 13.22
N TYR A 516 16.57 20.33 13.02
CA TYR A 516 17.75 19.52 12.68
C TYR A 516 17.58 18.73 11.38
N GLU A 517 16.70 19.21 10.50
CA GLU A 517 16.35 18.54 9.25
C GLU A 517 17.55 18.43 8.30
N ASP A 518 17.68 17.30 7.61
CA ASP A 518 18.54 17.20 6.44
C ASP A 518 17.96 18.04 5.30
N ARG A 519 18.46 19.26 5.14
CA ARG A 519 17.92 20.22 4.17
C ARG A 519 18.03 19.75 2.73
N GLU A 520 19.04 18.94 2.39
CA GLU A 520 19.19 18.42 1.02
C GLU A 520 18.09 17.41 0.70
N LEU A 521 17.80 16.50 1.62
CA LEU A 521 16.69 15.56 1.46
C LEU A 521 15.34 16.28 1.47
N LEU A 522 15.13 17.21 2.39
CA LEU A 522 13.89 18.00 2.46
C LEU A 522 13.59 18.72 1.14
N GLU A 523 14.58 19.41 0.55
CA GLU A 523 14.40 20.06 -0.74
C GLU A 523 14.17 19.07 -1.88
N TRP A 524 14.74 17.86 -1.79
CA TRP A 524 14.48 16.80 -2.74
C TRP A 524 13.01 16.34 -2.69
N TYR A 525 12.47 16.04 -1.51
CA TYR A 525 11.07 15.65 -1.36
C TYR A 525 10.10 16.77 -1.78
N ARG A 526 10.42 18.02 -1.47
CA ARG A 526 9.68 19.19 -2.00
C ARG A 526 9.69 19.23 -3.54
N ALA A 527 10.82 18.92 -4.15
CA ALA A 527 10.92 18.84 -5.61
C ALA A 527 10.08 17.69 -6.18
N LEU A 528 10.04 16.52 -5.50
CA LEU A 528 9.20 15.39 -5.88
C LEU A 528 7.71 15.72 -5.79
N GLY A 529 7.25 16.35 -4.71
CA GLY A 529 5.87 16.82 -4.56
C GLY A 529 5.47 17.80 -5.67
N ARG A 530 6.33 18.79 -5.96
CA ARG A 530 6.13 19.73 -7.08
C ARG A 530 6.11 19.04 -8.44
N LEU A 531 6.97 18.04 -8.65
CA LEU A 531 7.00 17.27 -9.89
C LEU A 531 5.66 16.55 -10.08
N ARG A 532 5.21 15.81 -9.05
CA ARG A 532 3.95 15.05 -9.14
C ARG A 532 2.73 15.96 -9.30
N SER A 533 2.63 17.04 -8.52
CA SER A 533 1.46 17.94 -8.58
C SER A 533 1.32 18.67 -9.93
N ARG A 534 2.42 18.87 -10.65
CA ARG A 534 2.44 19.60 -11.95
C ARG A 534 2.21 18.71 -13.17
N HIS A 535 2.38 17.39 -13.04
CA HIS A 535 2.38 16.46 -14.15
C HIS A 535 1.22 15.45 -14.05
N PRO A 536 0.11 15.66 -14.77
CA PRO A 536 -1.03 14.73 -14.81
C PRO A 536 -0.62 13.28 -15.14
N ALA A 537 0.40 13.09 -15.97
CA ALA A 537 0.91 11.76 -16.29
C ALA A 537 1.40 11.00 -15.06
N LEU A 538 1.99 11.66 -14.06
CA LEU A 538 2.41 10.99 -12.81
C LEU A 538 1.21 10.68 -11.90
N ARG A 539 0.18 11.52 -11.92
CA ARG A 539 -1.00 11.38 -11.05
C ARG A 539 -1.93 10.25 -11.52
N LYS A 540 -2.32 10.28 -12.80
CA LYS A 540 -3.35 9.39 -13.38
C LYS A 540 -2.97 8.72 -14.70
N GLY A 541 -1.74 8.94 -15.18
CA GLY A 541 -1.28 8.35 -16.44
C GLY A 541 -1.07 6.85 -16.36
N SER A 542 -1.16 6.19 -17.51
CA SER A 542 -0.74 4.79 -17.67
C SER A 542 0.76 4.63 -17.48
N ILE A 543 1.21 3.39 -17.30
CA ILE A 543 2.62 3.03 -17.26
C ILE A 543 2.94 2.06 -18.41
N ARG A 544 4.05 2.32 -19.13
CA ARG A 544 4.57 1.44 -20.18
C ARG A 544 6.06 1.26 -20.00
N TYR A 545 6.49 0.03 -19.71
CA TYR A 545 7.90 -0.28 -19.53
C TYR A 545 8.62 -0.33 -20.88
N LEU A 546 9.78 0.32 -20.95
CA LEU A 546 10.67 0.32 -22.11
C LEU A 546 11.89 -0.57 -21.90
N LEU A 547 12.44 -0.55 -20.69
CA LEU A 547 13.64 -1.32 -20.34
C LEU A 547 13.61 -1.74 -18.87
N GLY A 548 13.80 -3.04 -18.63
CA GLY A 548 14.15 -3.59 -17.34
C GLY A 548 15.34 -4.52 -17.59
N LYS A 549 16.58 -4.07 -17.35
CA LYS A 549 17.77 -4.87 -17.63
C LYS A 549 18.91 -4.54 -16.67
N GLY A 550 19.32 -5.54 -15.90
CA GLY A 550 20.36 -5.36 -14.90
C GLY A 550 20.04 -4.18 -13.97
N PRO A 551 20.91 -3.19 -13.79
CA PRO A 551 20.65 -2.04 -12.90
C PRO A 551 19.75 -0.95 -13.51
N LEU A 552 19.32 -1.09 -14.76
CA LEU A 552 18.48 -0.11 -15.44
C LEU A 552 17.00 -0.47 -15.40
N LEU A 553 16.18 0.54 -15.09
CA LEU A 553 14.72 0.52 -15.19
C LEU A 553 14.26 1.78 -15.90
N VAL A 554 13.53 1.64 -17.01
CA VAL A 554 13.01 2.77 -17.81
C VAL A 554 11.56 2.49 -18.17
N PHE A 555 10.69 3.47 -17.92
CA PHE A 555 9.28 3.40 -18.29
C PHE A 555 8.72 4.78 -18.65
N LEU A 556 7.62 4.78 -19.38
CA LEU A 556 6.82 5.97 -19.66
C LEU A 556 5.64 6.06 -18.68
N ARG A 557 5.30 7.29 -18.32
CA ARG A 557 4.02 7.66 -17.75
C ARG A 557 3.28 8.52 -18.76
N GLU A 558 2.04 8.14 -19.11
CA GLU A 558 1.37 8.66 -20.30
C GLU A 558 -0.10 9.01 -20.00
N THR A 559 -0.51 10.21 -20.42
CA THR A 559 -1.91 10.59 -20.61
C THR A 559 -2.11 10.94 -22.09
N GLY A 560 -3.36 11.29 -22.50
CA GLY A 560 -3.59 11.75 -23.88
C GLY A 560 -2.75 12.96 -24.29
N ASP A 561 -2.40 13.83 -23.33
CA ASP A 561 -1.76 15.12 -23.59
C ASP A 561 -0.31 15.22 -23.10
N GLU A 562 0.16 14.25 -22.31
CA GLU A 562 1.47 14.32 -21.69
C GLU A 562 2.16 12.95 -21.64
N GLN A 563 3.44 12.95 -21.98
CA GLN A 563 4.31 11.79 -21.84
C GLN A 563 5.57 12.16 -21.04
N LEU A 564 5.93 11.32 -20.08
CA LEU A 564 7.12 11.46 -19.26
C LEU A 564 7.97 10.20 -19.33
N LEU A 565 9.26 10.35 -19.63
CA LEU A 565 10.24 9.29 -19.54
C LEU A 565 10.85 9.28 -18.13
N CYS A 566 10.67 8.17 -17.42
CA CYS A 566 11.21 7.93 -16.08
C CYS A 566 12.31 6.87 -16.18
N ALA A 567 13.52 7.20 -15.75
CA ALA A 567 14.69 6.34 -15.92
C ALA A 567 15.51 6.26 -14.62
N PHE A 568 15.95 5.04 -14.25
CA PHE A 568 16.63 4.75 -12.98
C PHE A 568 17.83 3.84 -13.19
N ASN A 569 18.91 4.13 -12.46
CA ASN A 569 20.10 3.33 -12.35
C ASN A 569 20.37 2.94 -10.89
N ALA A 570 20.14 1.68 -10.54
CA ALA A 570 20.43 1.14 -9.23
C ALA A 570 21.90 0.77 -9.02
N GLY A 571 22.68 0.71 -10.10
CA GLY A 571 24.08 0.26 -10.12
C GLY A 571 25.05 1.21 -9.43
N GLY A 572 26.24 0.68 -9.14
CA GLY A 572 27.37 1.45 -8.59
C GLY A 572 28.19 2.20 -9.64
N GLU A 573 27.87 2.04 -10.91
CA GLU A 573 28.54 2.64 -12.06
C GLU A 573 27.55 3.39 -12.94
N GLU A 574 28.04 4.22 -13.85
CA GLU A 574 27.24 4.88 -14.86
C GLU A 574 26.71 3.85 -15.87
N HIS A 575 25.44 3.94 -16.21
CA HIS A 575 24.81 3.10 -17.23
C HIS A 575 24.03 3.97 -18.22
N ALA A 576 24.10 3.59 -19.51
CA ALA A 576 23.43 4.30 -20.58
C ALA A 576 22.41 3.42 -21.31
N PHE A 577 21.40 4.06 -21.88
CA PHE A 577 20.41 3.46 -22.76
C PHE A 577 20.06 4.41 -23.91
N SER A 578 19.43 3.88 -24.96
CA SER A 578 19.00 4.65 -26.11
C SER A 578 17.50 4.90 -26.08
N PHE A 579 17.05 6.06 -26.60
CA PHE A 579 15.66 6.46 -26.71
C PHE A 579 15.43 7.29 -28.00
N ASP A 580 14.34 7.04 -28.71
CA ASP A 580 14.06 7.62 -30.03
C ASP A 580 12.65 8.24 -30.22
N GLU A 581 11.85 8.28 -29.16
CA GLU A 581 10.51 8.88 -29.22
C GLU A 581 10.53 10.38 -28.83
N GLY A 582 10.30 11.29 -29.79
CA GLY A 582 10.10 12.72 -29.52
C GLY A 582 11.33 13.49 -29.00
N LYS A 583 11.11 14.72 -28.55
CA LYS A 583 12.14 15.63 -28.01
C LYS A 583 12.12 15.65 -26.49
N LEU A 584 13.27 15.39 -25.87
CA LEU A 584 13.44 15.29 -24.41
C LEU A 584 13.78 16.62 -23.75
N PHE A 585 13.10 16.90 -22.61
CA PHE A 585 13.39 18.02 -21.74
C PHE A 585 13.53 17.52 -20.29
N PRO A 586 14.72 17.64 -19.65
CA PRO A 586 14.91 17.16 -18.29
C PRO A 586 14.07 17.97 -17.29
N LEU A 587 13.36 17.27 -16.40
CA LEU A 587 12.55 17.86 -15.33
C LEU A 587 13.24 17.75 -13.98
N ILE A 588 13.83 16.57 -13.68
CA ILE A 588 14.54 16.28 -12.44
C ILE A 588 15.64 15.25 -12.66
N GLY A 589 16.66 15.26 -11.80
CA GLY A 589 17.85 14.43 -11.95
C GLY A 589 18.99 15.17 -12.64
N ARG A 590 20.12 14.48 -12.83
CA ARG A 590 21.32 15.02 -13.50
C ARG A 590 21.86 14.03 -14.53
N PRO A 591 21.04 13.60 -15.53
CA PRO A 591 21.52 12.72 -16.58
C PRO A 591 22.44 13.48 -17.53
N GLN A 592 23.39 12.75 -18.14
CA GLN A 592 24.07 13.22 -19.33
C GLN A 592 23.33 12.63 -20.55
N PHE A 593 23.07 13.43 -21.57
CA PHE A 593 22.44 12.93 -22.79
C PHE A 593 22.92 13.69 -24.02
N SER A 594 23.00 12.98 -25.12
CA SER A 594 23.31 13.50 -26.44
C SER A 594 22.33 12.96 -27.47
N GLN A 595 22.17 13.67 -28.57
CA GLN A 595 21.30 13.24 -29.65
C GLN A 595 22.10 13.19 -30.96
N MET A 596 21.96 12.08 -31.69
CA MET A 596 22.52 11.92 -33.04
C MET A 596 21.49 11.19 -33.90
N ASP A 597 21.18 11.75 -35.08
CA ASP A 597 20.22 11.21 -36.05
C ASP A 597 18.82 10.84 -35.45
N GLY A 598 18.33 11.67 -34.51
CA GLY A 598 17.06 11.43 -33.82
C GLY A 598 17.14 10.51 -32.60
N LEU A 599 18.23 9.75 -32.45
CA LEU A 599 18.44 8.83 -31.34
C LEU A 599 19.13 9.54 -30.18
N TYR A 600 18.53 9.49 -29.00
CA TYR A 600 19.15 9.93 -27.75
C TYR A 600 19.98 8.79 -27.15
N THR A 601 21.16 9.12 -26.66
CA THR A 601 21.91 8.30 -25.70
C THR A 601 21.84 9.00 -24.35
N ILE A 602 21.26 8.34 -23.34
CA ILE A 602 21.04 8.88 -22.00
C ILE A 602 21.90 8.08 -21.03
N ALA A 603 22.83 8.74 -20.36
CA ALA A 603 23.67 8.15 -19.33
C ALA A 603 23.21 8.61 -17.93
N LEU A 604 22.94 7.65 -17.06
CA LEU A 604 22.52 7.87 -15.69
C LEU A 604 23.70 7.63 -14.74
N PRO A 605 24.04 8.59 -13.89
CA PRO A 605 25.03 8.39 -12.83
C PRO A 605 24.71 7.19 -11.93
N PRO A 606 25.69 6.69 -11.16
CA PRO A 606 25.45 5.64 -10.19
C PRO A 606 24.34 6.00 -9.19
N ARG A 607 23.45 5.06 -8.86
CA ARG A 607 22.40 5.18 -7.82
C ARG A 607 21.57 6.44 -8.00
N SER A 608 21.05 6.63 -9.21
CA SER A 608 20.33 7.85 -9.58
C SER A 608 19.06 7.55 -10.36
N GLY A 609 18.25 8.59 -10.55
CA GLY A 609 17.11 8.60 -11.44
C GLY A 609 16.94 9.96 -12.10
N ALA A 610 16.22 9.98 -13.20
CA ALA A 610 15.86 11.18 -13.94
C ALA A 610 14.48 11.06 -14.57
N VAL A 611 13.81 12.20 -14.71
CA VAL A 611 12.53 12.32 -15.43
C VAL A 611 12.66 13.38 -16.50
N PHE A 612 12.16 13.07 -17.68
CA PHE A 612 12.08 13.98 -18.82
C PHE A 612 10.63 14.13 -19.27
N SER A 613 10.24 15.32 -19.71
CA SER A 613 9.05 15.46 -20.55
C SER A 613 9.40 15.18 -22.00
N ILE A 614 8.46 14.56 -22.70
CA ILE A 614 8.58 14.25 -24.13
C ILE A 614 7.64 15.19 -24.88
N LYS A 615 8.15 15.85 -25.93
CA LYS A 615 7.35 16.66 -26.85
C LYS A 615 7.39 16.04 -28.25
N SER A 616 6.25 15.91 -28.88
CA SER A 616 6.17 15.52 -30.29
C SER A 616 7.00 16.49 -31.15
N VAL A 617 7.68 15.96 -32.17
CA VAL A 617 8.48 16.74 -33.15
C VAL A 617 7.56 17.45 -34.12
#